data_3a0df4d68bbd834abb93743b03d80caf
#
_entry.id   3a0df4d68bbd834abb93743b03d80caf
#
_cell.length_a   1.000
_cell.length_b   1.000
_cell.length_c   1.000
_cell.angle_alpha   90.00
_cell.angle_beta   90.00
_cell.angle_gamma   90.00
#
_symmetry.space_group_name_H-M   'P 1'
#
loop_
_entity.id
_entity.type
_entity.pdbx_description
1 polymer ?
#
loop_
_entity_poly.entity_id
_entity_poly.type
_entity_poly.pdbx_seq_one_letter_code
_entity_poly.pdbx_strand_id
1 'polypeptide(L)'
;MQKGTEFWIVDDNEIDRMVNGRLIQAALDCRVRAFKDGPAFLEALMADSGVDDADMNPESAVASGRLVVLLDILMPGLDGFGVLERMEMMHAAALSGMTVFMLSASLDRQDLERAEGHPIVEALLPKPLDIHQLRGWMEQLSLR
;
A
#
# COMPACT_ATOMS: atom_id res chain seq x y z
N MET A 1 14.92 1.13 7.78
CA MET A 1 13.60 0.52 7.60
C MET A 1 13.30 -0.41 8.74
N GLN A 2 12.06 -0.43 9.20
CA GLN A 2 11.66 -1.23 10.35
C GLN A 2 11.67 -2.72 10.01
N LYS A 3 12.22 -3.54 10.91
CA LYS A 3 12.27 -4.98 10.74
C LYS A 3 10.85 -5.57 10.66
N GLY A 4 10.63 -6.44 9.69
CA GLY A 4 9.33 -7.06 9.48
C GLY A 4 8.36 -6.26 8.62
N THR A 5 8.83 -5.18 8.00
CA THR A 5 8.03 -4.42 7.03
C THR A 5 7.62 -5.33 5.88
N GLU A 6 6.36 -5.23 5.49
CA GLU A 6 5.81 -6.01 4.39
C GLU A 6 5.16 -5.05 3.39
N PHE A 7 5.38 -5.30 2.10
CA PHE A 7 4.80 -4.51 1.01
C PHE A 7 3.66 -5.27 0.35
N TRP A 8 2.54 -4.60 0.17
CA TRP A 8 1.42 -5.12 -0.60
C TRP A 8 1.23 -4.24 -1.83
N ILE A 9 1.22 -4.87 -3.00
CA ILE A 9 1.06 -4.18 -4.29
C ILE A 9 -0.35 -4.43 -4.80
N VAL A 10 -1.07 -3.36 -5.14
CA VAL A 10 -2.41 -3.43 -5.72
C VAL A 10 -2.36 -2.81 -7.11
N ASP A 11 -2.39 -3.63 -8.14
CA ASP A 11 -2.24 -3.21 -9.53
C ASP A 11 -2.90 -4.25 -10.43
N ASP A 12 -3.70 -3.82 -11.39
CA ASP A 12 -4.38 -4.72 -12.31
C ASP A 12 -3.46 -5.30 -13.39
N ASN A 13 -2.29 -4.71 -13.59
CA ASN A 13 -1.33 -5.17 -14.59
C ASN A 13 -0.40 -6.23 -14.01
N GLU A 14 -0.47 -7.44 -14.55
CA GLU A 14 0.32 -8.58 -14.08
C GLU A 14 1.82 -8.34 -14.17
N ILE A 15 2.27 -7.71 -15.26
CA ILE A 15 3.69 -7.45 -15.48
C ILE A 15 4.19 -6.44 -14.44
N ASP A 16 3.44 -5.38 -14.20
CA ASP A 16 3.80 -4.37 -13.20
C ASP A 16 3.87 -4.99 -11.80
N ARG A 17 2.91 -5.86 -11.46
CA ARG A 17 2.95 -6.56 -10.16
C ARG A 17 4.23 -7.38 -10.01
N MET A 18 4.58 -8.11 -11.05
CA MET A 18 5.77 -8.97 -11.02
C MET A 18 7.06 -8.13 -10.94
N VAL A 19 7.19 -7.14 -11.81
CA VAL A 19 8.40 -6.30 -11.86
C VAL A 19 8.59 -5.54 -10.56
N ASN A 20 7.55 -4.86 -10.09
CA ASN A 20 7.63 -4.07 -8.85
C ASN A 20 7.89 -4.95 -7.64
N GLY A 21 7.26 -6.12 -7.59
CA GLY A 21 7.51 -7.08 -6.51
C GLY A 21 8.96 -7.52 -6.42
N ARG A 22 9.55 -7.85 -7.56
CA ARG A 22 10.96 -8.27 -7.61
C ARG A 22 11.91 -7.14 -7.26
N LEU A 23 11.63 -5.92 -7.72
CA LEU A 23 12.45 -4.75 -7.38
C LEU A 23 12.46 -4.50 -5.88
N ILE A 24 11.30 -4.56 -5.25
CA ILE A 24 11.16 -4.34 -3.82
C ILE A 24 11.88 -5.43 -3.03
N GLN A 25 11.66 -6.70 -3.39
CA GLN A 25 12.31 -7.82 -2.71
C GLN A 25 13.83 -7.71 -2.78
N ALA A 26 14.36 -7.38 -3.96
CA ALA A 26 15.80 -7.30 -4.16
C ALA A 26 16.43 -6.09 -3.46
N ALA A 27 15.77 -4.95 -3.50
CA ALA A 27 16.34 -3.70 -3.00
C ALA A 27 16.09 -3.45 -1.51
N LEU A 28 14.96 -3.91 -1.00
CA LEU A 28 14.54 -3.61 0.37
C LEU A 28 14.50 -4.84 1.29
N ASP A 29 14.71 -6.01 0.71
CA ASP A 29 14.73 -7.29 1.45
C ASP A 29 13.48 -7.46 2.32
N CYS A 30 12.31 -7.23 1.71
CA CYS A 30 11.02 -7.31 2.38
C CYS A 30 10.14 -8.39 1.76
N ARG A 31 9.17 -8.87 2.53
CA ARG A 31 8.12 -9.73 2.01
C ARG A 31 7.18 -8.88 1.15
N VAL A 32 6.71 -9.45 0.05
CA VAL A 32 5.80 -8.78 -0.87
C VAL A 32 4.61 -9.68 -1.16
N ARG A 33 3.40 -9.11 -1.09
CA ARG A 33 2.18 -9.73 -1.59
C ARG A 33 1.62 -8.83 -2.69
N ALA A 34 0.99 -9.43 -3.68
CA ALA A 34 0.44 -8.67 -4.80
C ALA A 34 -1.01 -9.05 -5.04
N PHE A 35 -1.83 -8.06 -5.37
CA PHE A 35 -3.27 -8.21 -5.59
C PHE A 35 -3.64 -7.63 -6.94
N LYS A 36 -4.51 -8.33 -7.66
CA LYS A 36 -4.90 -7.94 -9.02
C LYS A 36 -5.93 -6.81 -9.06
N ASP A 37 -6.61 -6.54 -7.95
CA ASP A 37 -7.64 -5.50 -7.88
C ASP A 37 -7.89 -5.06 -6.43
N GLY A 38 -8.70 -4.01 -6.30
CA GLY A 38 -9.06 -3.46 -5.00
C GLY A 38 -9.82 -4.43 -4.10
N PRO A 39 -10.86 -5.12 -4.61
CA PRO A 39 -11.61 -6.06 -3.78
C PRO A 39 -10.74 -7.17 -3.18
N ALA A 40 -9.81 -7.74 -3.95
CA ALA A 40 -8.91 -8.77 -3.43
C ALA A 40 -8.01 -8.23 -2.31
N PHE A 41 -7.49 -7.03 -2.49
CA PHE A 41 -6.70 -6.36 -1.47
C PHE A 41 -7.51 -6.09 -0.20
N LEU A 42 -8.71 -5.53 -0.34
CA LEU A 42 -9.56 -5.20 0.81
C LEU A 42 -9.95 -6.44 1.60
N GLU A 43 -10.25 -7.54 0.90
CA GLU A 43 -10.56 -8.81 1.55
C GLU A 43 -9.38 -9.31 2.38
N ALA A 44 -8.18 -9.26 1.81
CA ALA A 44 -6.96 -9.67 2.51
C ALA A 44 -6.67 -8.75 3.70
N LEU A 45 -6.89 -7.44 3.53
CA LEU A 45 -6.68 -6.46 4.58
C LEU A 45 -7.61 -6.72 5.78
N MET A 46 -8.87 -7.00 5.52
CA MET A 46 -9.84 -7.33 6.57
C MET A 46 -9.47 -8.62 7.29
N ALA A 47 -9.05 -9.64 6.54
CA ALA A 47 -8.66 -10.93 7.11
C ALA A 47 -7.43 -10.81 8.01
N ASP A 48 -6.42 -10.05 7.56
CA ASP A 48 -5.17 -9.88 8.30
C ASP A 48 -5.29 -8.92 9.49
N SER A 49 -6.23 -7.98 9.43
CA SER A 49 -6.39 -6.99 10.50
C SER A 49 -6.97 -7.60 11.79
N GLY A 50 -7.62 -8.76 11.69
CA GLY A 50 -8.25 -9.40 12.83
C GLY A 50 -9.43 -8.62 13.40
N VAL A 51 -10.05 -7.76 12.59
CA VAL A 51 -11.12 -6.87 13.05
C VAL A 51 -12.29 -7.65 13.66
N ASP A 52 -12.57 -8.83 13.12
CA ASP A 52 -13.67 -9.68 13.58
C ASP A 52 -13.20 -10.82 14.50
N ASP A 53 -11.93 -10.84 14.86
CA ASP A 53 -11.34 -11.92 15.64
C ASP A 53 -10.66 -11.36 16.88
N ALA A 54 -11.02 -11.92 18.04
CA ALA A 54 -10.36 -11.58 19.30
C ALA A 54 -8.90 -12.05 19.33
N ASP A 55 -8.53 -12.98 18.47
CA ASP A 55 -7.18 -13.53 18.39
C ASP A 55 -6.39 -12.85 17.27
N MET A 56 -6.01 -11.58 17.47
CA MET A 56 -5.15 -10.87 16.54
C MET A 56 -3.81 -11.61 16.42
N ASN A 57 -3.41 -11.92 15.17
CA ASN A 57 -2.10 -12.48 14.92
C ASN A 57 -1.02 -11.41 15.13
N PRO A 58 -0.19 -11.50 16.19
CA PRO A 58 0.81 -10.47 16.45
C PRO A 58 1.91 -10.40 15.39
N GLU A 59 2.02 -11.42 14.54
CA GLU A 59 2.98 -11.43 13.45
C GLU A 59 2.43 -10.77 12.18
N SER A 60 1.13 -10.47 12.14
CA SER A 60 0.52 -9.77 11.02
C SER A 60 1.13 -8.39 10.83
N ALA A 61 1.55 -8.08 9.60
CA ALA A 61 2.06 -6.76 9.27
C ALA A 61 0.98 -5.68 9.44
N VAL A 62 -0.27 -6.03 9.18
CA VAL A 62 -1.41 -5.11 9.36
C VAL A 62 -1.58 -4.79 10.85
N ALA A 63 -1.68 -5.82 11.69
CA ALA A 63 -1.91 -5.64 13.11
C ALA A 63 -0.75 -4.91 13.81
N SER A 64 0.48 -5.11 13.35
CA SER A 64 1.68 -4.50 13.94
C SER A 64 2.05 -3.14 13.35
N GLY A 65 1.30 -2.66 12.35
CA GLY A 65 1.56 -1.37 11.71
C GLY A 65 2.81 -1.34 10.84
N ARG A 66 3.22 -2.48 10.30
CA ARG A 66 4.40 -2.61 9.45
C ARG A 66 4.03 -2.79 7.98
N LEU A 67 2.80 -2.49 7.60
CA LEU A 67 2.32 -2.67 6.23
C LEU A 67 2.52 -1.41 5.42
N VAL A 68 3.15 -1.56 4.26
CA VAL A 68 3.25 -0.51 3.24
C VAL A 68 2.49 -0.98 2.01
N VAL A 69 1.59 -0.14 1.52
CA VAL A 69 0.76 -0.46 0.35
C VAL A 69 1.16 0.42 -0.82
N LEU A 70 1.40 -0.21 -1.96
CA LEU A 70 1.56 0.49 -3.25
C LEU A 70 0.28 0.30 -4.03
N LEU A 71 -0.49 1.37 -4.17
CA LEU A 71 -1.86 1.34 -4.70
C LEU A 71 -1.93 2.10 -6.02
N ASP A 72 -2.19 1.38 -7.10
CA ASP A 72 -2.40 1.99 -8.41
C ASP A 72 -3.71 2.79 -8.41
N ILE A 73 -3.67 3.99 -8.96
CA ILE A 73 -4.88 4.82 -9.08
C ILE A 73 -5.82 4.23 -10.13
N LEU A 74 -5.29 3.92 -11.30
CA LEU A 74 -6.11 3.56 -12.46
C LEU A 74 -6.29 2.06 -12.58
N MET A 75 -7.42 1.56 -12.11
CA MET A 75 -7.80 0.15 -12.21
C MET A 75 -9.26 0.06 -12.65
N PRO A 76 -9.62 -0.95 -13.47
CA PRO A 76 -11.01 -1.16 -13.86
C PRO A 76 -11.89 -1.51 -12.66
N GLY A 77 -13.10 -1.01 -12.68
CA GLY A 77 -14.04 -1.22 -11.57
C GLY A 77 -13.72 -0.30 -10.42
N LEU A 78 -13.20 -0.83 -9.31
CA LEU A 78 -12.82 -0.02 -8.15
C LEU A 78 -11.41 0.52 -8.34
N ASP A 79 -11.28 1.83 -8.56
CA ASP A 79 -9.97 2.48 -8.72
C ASP A 79 -9.29 2.72 -7.36
N GLY A 80 -8.07 3.28 -7.40
CA GLY A 80 -7.31 3.51 -6.17
C GLY A 80 -8.01 4.42 -5.17
N PHE A 81 -8.67 5.46 -5.63
CA PHE A 81 -9.42 6.34 -4.74
C PHE A 81 -10.64 5.66 -4.15
N GLY A 82 -11.32 4.81 -4.93
CA GLY A 82 -12.40 3.99 -4.43
C GLY A 82 -11.95 3.01 -3.35
N VAL A 83 -10.75 2.46 -3.50
CA VAL A 83 -10.15 1.60 -2.46
C VAL A 83 -9.93 2.40 -1.18
N LEU A 84 -9.39 3.61 -1.28
CA LEU A 84 -9.18 4.48 -0.11
C LEU A 84 -10.49 4.79 0.62
N GLU A 85 -11.55 5.07 -0.14
CA GLU A 85 -12.87 5.33 0.45
C GLU A 85 -13.38 4.13 1.24
N ARG A 86 -13.18 2.92 0.70
CA ARG A 86 -13.56 1.68 1.40
C ARG A 86 -12.72 1.47 2.65
N MET A 87 -11.43 1.80 2.59
CA MET A 87 -10.55 1.72 3.75
C MET A 87 -10.99 2.67 4.86
N GLU A 88 -11.46 3.86 4.52
CA GLU A 88 -11.95 4.83 5.50
C GLU A 88 -13.14 4.32 6.29
N MET A 89 -13.89 3.37 5.73
CA MET A 89 -15.02 2.75 6.41
C MET A 89 -14.60 1.64 7.37
N MET A 90 -13.34 1.26 7.36
CA MET A 90 -12.81 0.23 8.25
C MET A 90 -12.53 0.82 9.64
N HIS A 91 -12.39 -0.07 10.60
CA HIS A 91 -12.04 0.32 11.95
C HIS A 91 -10.68 1.03 11.97
N ALA A 92 -10.60 2.17 12.67
CA ALA A 92 -9.39 2.99 12.69
C ALA A 92 -8.16 2.21 13.18
N ALA A 93 -8.32 1.30 14.10
CA ALA A 93 -7.23 0.48 14.61
C ALA A 93 -6.61 -0.41 13.52
N ALA A 94 -7.41 -0.84 12.54
CA ALA A 94 -6.91 -1.67 11.43
C ALA A 94 -6.00 -0.87 10.49
N LEU A 95 -6.14 0.45 10.47
CA LEU A 95 -5.36 1.33 9.59
C LEU A 95 -4.17 1.96 10.30
N SER A 96 -4.05 1.75 11.61
CA SER A 96 -3.01 2.38 12.42
C SER A 96 -1.62 1.90 12.01
N GLY A 97 -0.75 2.85 11.69
CA GLY A 97 0.63 2.56 11.28
C GLY A 97 0.79 2.12 9.84
N MET A 98 -0.30 1.94 9.12
CA MET A 98 -0.24 1.60 7.69
C MET A 98 0.23 2.82 6.89
N THR A 99 1.10 2.57 5.91
CA THR A 99 1.57 3.60 4.99
C THR A 99 1.09 3.26 3.58
N VAL A 100 0.49 4.22 2.90
CA VAL A 100 0.02 4.03 1.53
C VAL A 100 0.75 4.99 0.60
N PHE A 101 1.35 4.45 -0.45
CA PHE A 101 1.82 5.20 -1.59
C PHE A 101 0.89 4.90 -2.77
N MET A 102 0.42 5.93 -3.43
CA MET A 102 -0.33 5.75 -4.68
C MET A 102 0.62 5.82 -5.86
N LEU A 103 0.31 5.07 -6.91
CA LEU A 103 1.10 5.05 -8.15
C LEU A 103 0.23 5.54 -9.30
N SER A 104 0.79 6.39 -10.15
CA SER A 104 0.08 6.88 -11.33
C SER A 104 1.00 7.01 -12.54
N ALA A 105 0.50 6.61 -13.71
CA ALA A 105 1.19 6.81 -14.99
C ALA A 105 1.16 8.28 -15.40
N SER A 106 0.21 9.05 -14.87
CA SER A 106 0.06 10.47 -15.15
C SER A 106 0.00 11.22 -13.82
N LEU A 107 0.90 12.19 -13.63
CA LEU A 107 0.87 13.06 -12.43
C LEU A 107 -0.06 14.24 -12.68
N ASP A 108 -1.34 13.94 -12.85
CA ASP A 108 -2.38 14.91 -12.96
C ASP A 108 -2.51 15.69 -11.65
N ARG A 109 -2.63 17.03 -11.76
CA ARG A 109 -2.70 17.90 -10.59
C ARG A 109 -3.90 17.56 -9.69
N GLN A 110 -5.03 17.22 -10.28
CA GLN A 110 -6.22 16.85 -9.52
C GLN A 110 -5.98 15.57 -8.72
N ASP A 111 -5.35 14.58 -9.33
CA ASP A 111 -5.02 13.32 -8.65
C ASP A 111 -4.01 13.55 -7.54
N LEU A 112 -3.02 14.40 -7.79
CA LEU A 112 -2.02 14.75 -6.78
C LEU A 112 -2.66 15.42 -5.57
N GLU A 113 -3.51 16.43 -5.80
CA GLU A 113 -4.22 17.13 -4.73
C GLU A 113 -5.16 16.20 -3.96
N ARG A 114 -5.85 15.32 -4.68
CA ARG A 114 -6.77 14.36 -4.07
C ARG A 114 -6.03 13.34 -3.21
N ALA A 115 -4.90 12.84 -3.70
CA ALA A 115 -4.06 11.91 -2.93
C ALA A 115 -3.51 12.58 -1.67
N GLU A 116 -2.97 13.78 -1.80
CA GLU A 116 -2.42 14.54 -0.67
C GLU A 116 -3.47 14.86 0.40
N GLY A 117 -4.73 14.92 0.00
CA GLY A 117 -5.83 15.16 0.92
C GLY A 117 -6.22 13.98 1.80
N HIS A 118 -5.73 12.78 1.50
CA HIS A 118 -6.03 11.59 2.30
C HIS A 118 -4.99 11.39 3.39
N PRO A 119 -5.39 11.37 4.66
CA PRO A 119 -4.41 11.25 5.77
C PRO A 119 -3.56 10.00 5.73
N ILE A 120 -4.06 8.90 5.14
CA ILE A 120 -3.35 7.64 5.09
C ILE A 120 -2.33 7.59 3.94
N VAL A 121 -2.45 8.48 2.95
CA VAL A 121 -1.56 8.51 1.78
C VAL A 121 -0.31 9.31 2.12
N GLU A 122 0.85 8.67 2.03
CA GLU A 122 2.13 9.31 2.25
C GLU A 122 2.55 10.14 1.04
N ALA A 123 2.40 9.58 -0.16
CA ALA A 123 2.79 10.27 -1.38
C ALA A 123 2.16 9.63 -2.61
N LEU A 124 2.07 10.41 -3.69
CA LEU A 124 1.74 9.93 -5.03
C LEU A 124 3.04 9.83 -5.82
N LEU A 125 3.36 8.63 -6.28
CA LEU A 125 4.59 8.35 -7.01
C LEU A 125 4.31 8.09 -8.48
N PRO A 126 5.20 8.49 -9.37
CA PRO A 126 5.02 8.24 -10.81
C PRO A 126 5.31 6.79 -11.16
N LYS A 127 4.68 6.30 -12.23
CA LYS A 127 5.07 5.06 -12.89
C LYS A 127 6.05 5.36 -14.00
N PRO A 128 7.01 4.49 -14.26
CA PRO A 128 7.32 3.25 -13.56
C PRO A 128 7.89 3.51 -12.18
N LEU A 129 7.73 2.54 -11.28
CA LEU A 129 8.24 2.66 -9.91
C LEU A 129 9.75 2.87 -9.91
N ASP A 130 10.19 3.94 -9.28
CA ASP A 130 11.60 4.22 -9.04
C ASP A 130 11.97 3.69 -7.66
N ILE A 131 12.74 2.60 -7.65
CA ILE A 131 13.09 1.94 -6.39
C ILE A 131 13.97 2.82 -5.50
N HIS A 132 14.78 3.69 -6.09
CA HIS A 132 15.61 4.62 -5.32
C HIS A 132 14.77 5.68 -4.62
N GLN A 133 13.74 6.19 -5.31
CA GLN A 133 12.78 7.12 -4.73
C GLN A 133 12.03 6.47 -3.57
N LEU A 134 11.55 5.25 -3.79
CA LEU A 134 10.83 4.51 -2.74
C LEU A 134 11.73 4.26 -1.52
N ARG A 135 12.98 3.87 -1.76
CA ARG A 135 13.94 3.66 -0.68
C ARG A 135 14.14 4.95 0.13
N GLY A 136 14.26 6.09 -0.54
CA GLY A 136 14.36 7.39 0.12
C GLY A 136 13.18 7.68 1.03
N TRP A 137 11.96 7.41 0.56
CA TRP A 137 10.75 7.55 1.36
C TRP A 137 10.79 6.65 2.60
N MET A 138 11.19 5.40 2.40
CA MET A 138 11.24 4.43 3.51
C MET A 138 12.27 4.84 4.56
N GLU A 139 13.40 5.38 4.15
CA GLU A 139 14.41 5.91 5.08
C GLU A 139 13.87 7.07 5.90
N GLN A 140 13.15 8.00 5.27
CA GLN A 140 12.52 9.13 5.97
C GLN A 140 11.47 8.66 6.97
N LEU A 141 10.67 7.67 6.60
CA LEU A 141 9.67 7.11 7.50
C LEU A 141 10.28 6.43 8.73
N SER A 142 11.45 5.81 8.55
CA SER A 142 12.17 5.18 9.65
C SER A 142 12.73 6.17 10.66
N LEU A 143 12.89 7.44 10.26
CA LEU A 143 13.41 8.50 11.12
C LEU A 143 12.33 9.22 11.93
N ARG A 144 11.07 8.90 11.69
CA ARG A 144 9.94 9.54 12.38
C ARG A 144 9.67 8.94 13.75
#